data_a1ac77398b6b01f9210eec988f0b2348
#
_entry.id   a1ac77398b6b01f9210eec988f0b2348
#
_cell.length_a   1.000
_cell.length_b   1.000
_cell.length_c   1.000
_cell.angle_alpha   90.00
_cell.angle_beta   90.00
_cell.angle_gamma   90.00
#
_symmetry.space_group_name_H-M   'P 1'
#
loop_
_entity.id
_entity.type
_entity.pdbx_description
1 polymer ?
#
loop_
_entity_poly.entity_id
_entity_poly.type
_entity_poly.pdbx_seq_one_letter_code
_entity_poly.pdbx_strand_id
1 'polypeptide(L)'
;MRKNIKIIDASPEHILNIKEGCSECILRKISICDMVTKSELNLLEDLSSNVYFSKNANLFHLGDQSNFVYTITSGIARIVVHLKDGRRQILGFLLPGDFIGLSLEPEWNFSVEAVTPISACQFSRLQFKQFMSKNLNGPSKIQDLSRNEIEELYKLIVILGVMNAEEKLMKFILMQKKRWDYINSTISDIVPINMTRQDIANYLGMTIETVSRSFSTLEKKKLIIIKIHAVKIL
;
A
#
# COMPACT_ATOMS: atom_id res chain seq x y z
N MET A 1 -2.58 -26.62 13.38
CA MET A 1 -1.38 -25.92 13.87
C MET A 1 -1.34 -24.58 13.20
N ARG A 2 -1.58 -23.47 13.93
CA ARG A 2 -1.49 -22.11 13.39
C ARG A 2 -0.01 -21.75 13.27
N LYS A 3 0.53 -21.69 12.04
CA LYS A 3 1.86 -21.13 11.81
C LYS A 3 1.80 -19.65 12.21
N ASN A 4 2.62 -19.24 13.18
CA ASN A 4 2.83 -17.86 13.54
C ASN A 4 3.35 -17.13 12.30
N ILE A 5 2.48 -16.32 11.68
CA ILE A 5 2.89 -15.41 10.61
C ILE A 5 3.73 -14.34 11.31
N LYS A 6 5.04 -14.39 11.10
CA LYS A 6 5.95 -13.33 11.54
C LYS A 6 5.55 -12.05 10.82
N ILE A 7 5.49 -10.94 11.57
CA ILE A 7 5.36 -9.59 11.04
C ILE A 7 6.25 -9.49 9.80
N ILE A 8 5.66 -9.19 8.64
CA ILE A 8 6.44 -8.93 7.42
C ILE A 8 7.16 -7.61 7.66
N ASP A 9 8.33 -7.70 8.27
CA ASP A 9 9.24 -6.57 8.38
C ASP A 9 9.82 -6.31 6.98
N ALA A 10 9.94 -5.04 6.60
CA ALA A 10 10.48 -4.61 5.32
C ALA A 10 12.00 -4.86 5.20
N SER A 11 12.52 -5.89 5.87
CA SER A 11 13.92 -6.28 5.79
C SER A 11 14.20 -7.05 4.49
N PRO A 12 15.37 -6.88 3.87
CA PRO A 12 15.77 -7.58 2.66
C PRO A 12 15.68 -9.11 2.75
N GLU A 13 15.73 -9.68 3.96
CA GLU A 13 15.67 -11.12 4.21
C GLU A 13 14.29 -11.73 3.92
N HIS A 14 13.21 -10.95 4.00
CA HIS A 14 11.87 -11.39 3.64
C HIS A 14 11.60 -11.39 2.12
N ILE A 15 12.44 -10.71 1.33
CA ILE A 15 12.39 -10.71 -0.15
C ILE A 15 12.69 -12.10 -0.72
N LEU A 16 13.39 -12.95 0.03
CA LEU A 16 13.84 -14.26 -0.43
C LEU A 16 12.74 -15.34 -0.42
N ASN A 17 11.62 -15.14 0.27
CA ASN A 17 10.53 -16.13 0.33
C ASN A 17 9.55 -16.09 -0.84
N ILE A 18 9.73 -15.18 -1.82
CA ILE A 18 8.88 -15.08 -3.03
C ILE A 18 9.24 -16.15 -4.08
N LYS A 19 10.27 -16.96 -3.84
CA LYS A 19 10.69 -18.05 -4.75
C LYS A 19 9.74 -19.27 -4.79
N GLU A 20 8.72 -19.31 -3.95
CA GLU A 20 7.85 -20.48 -3.81
C GLU A 20 6.63 -20.48 -4.75
N GLY A 21 6.57 -19.58 -5.75
CA GLY A 21 5.49 -19.54 -6.74
C GLY A 21 4.16 -19.00 -6.21
N CYS A 22 3.18 -18.79 -7.11
CA CYS A 22 1.86 -18.25 -6.77
C CYS A 22 1.03 -19.19 -5.87
N SER A 23 1.29 -20.49 -5.90
CA SER A 23 0.59 -21.51 -5.08
C SER A 23 0.84 -21.34 -3.58
N GLU A 24 2.05 -20.96 -3.20
CA GLU A 24 2.50 -20.78 -1.80
C GLU A 24 2.49 -19.31 -1.34
N CYS A 25 2.02 -18.39 -2.18
CA CYS A 25 2.02 -16.97 -1.90
C CYS A 25 1.14 -16.62 -0.68
N ILE A 26 1.76 -16.13 0.38
CA ILE A 26 1.08 -15.77 1.64
C ILE A 26 0.10 -14.59 1.46
N LEU A 27 0.34 -13.73 0.46
CA LEU A 27 -0.49 -12.55 0.17
C LEU A 27 -1.68 -12.89 -0.73
N ARG A 28 -1.80 -14.11 -1.23
CA ARG A 28 -2.83 -14.50 -2.19
C ARG A 28 -4.22 -14.07 -1.74
N LYS A 29 -4.59 -14.36 -0.49
CA LYS A 29 -5.93 -14.08 0.06
C LYS A 29 -6.25 -12.60 0.27
N ILE A 30 -5.24 -11.75 0.31
CA ILE A 30 -5.39 -10.32 0.57
C ILE A 30 -5.06 -9.46 -0.65
N SER A 31 -4.77 -10.07 -1.78
CA SER A 31 -4.40 -9.42 -3.04
C SER A 31 -5.44 -9.68 -4.12
N ILE A 32 -5.18 -9.13 -5.30
CA ILE A 32 -5.99 -9.40 -6.49
C ILE A 32 -6.01 -10.89 -6.86
N CYS A 33 -5.03 -11.68 -6.43
CA CYS A 33 -4.91 -13.10 -6.72
C CYS A 33 -5.92 -13.98 -5.95
N ASP A 34 -6.66 -13.44 -4.97
CA ASP A 34 -7.70 -14.19 -4.23
C ASP A 34 -8.82 -14.71 -5.13
N MET A 35 -9.12 -14.02 -6.23
CA MET A 35 -10.14 -14.42 -7.19
C MET A 35 -9.73 -15.59 -8.10
N VAL A 36 -8.44 -15.91 -8.16
CA VAL A 36 -7.88 -16.88 -9.10
C VAL A 36 -8.01 -18.27 -8.52
N THR A 37 -8.60 -19.19 -9.29
CA THR A 37 -8.71 -20.61 -8.92
C THR A 37 -7.33 -21.27 -8.93
N LYS A 38 -7.21 -22.43 -8.27
CA LYS A 38 -5.93 -23.17 -8.26
C LYS A 38 -5.45 -23.53 -9.67
N SER A 39 -6.36 -23.86 -10.58
CA SER A 39 -6.02 -24.23 -11.98
C SER A 39 -5.53 -23.02 -12.80
N GLU A 40 -5.92 -21.80 -12.44
CA GLU A 40 -5.54 -20.57 -13.13
C GLU A 40 -4.26 -19.96 -12.56
N LEU A 41 -3.79 -20.42 -11.38
CA LEU A 41 -2.60 -19.86 -10.74
C LEU A 41 -1.35 -19.97 -11.59
N ASN A 42 -1.16 -21.12 -12.26
CA ASN A 42 0.00 -21.33 -13.13
C ASN A 42 -0.01 -20.32 -14.31
N LEU A 43 -1.19 -20.08 -14.89
CA LEU A 43 -1.34 -19.07 -15.96
C LEU A 43 -1.02 -17.66 -15.46
N LEU A 44 -1.47 -17.31 -14.26
CA LEU A 44 -1.18 -16.00 -13.67
C LEU A 44 0.32 -15.88 -13.33
N GLU A 45 0.95 -16.95 -12.87
CA GLU A 45 2.38 -17.02 -12.60
C GLU A 45 3.20 -16.81 -13.86
N ASP A 46 2.84 -17.47 -14.95
CA ASP A 46 3.50 -17.32 -16.26
C ASP A 46 3.38 -15.91 -16.85
N LEU A 47 2.30 -15.19 -16.48
CA LEU A 47 2.08 -13.79 -16.88
C LEU A 47 2.82 -12.78 -16.00
N SER A 48 3.36 -13.22 -14.87
CA SER A 48 3.99 -12.36 -13.87
C SER A 48 5.51 -12.33 -14.00
N SER A 49 6.09 -11.22 -13.63
CA SER A 49 7.52 -11.11 -13.34
C SER A 49 7.71 -10.45 -11.98
N ASN A 50 8.73 -10.91 -11.23
CA ASN A 50 9.10 -10.29 -9.98
C ASN A 50 10.05 -9.13 -10.26
N VAL A 51 9.71 -7.94 -9.75
CA VAL A 51 10.52 -6.74 -9.86
C VAL A 51 10.87 -6.21 -8.48
N TYR A 52 12.03 -5.56 -8.39
CA TYR A 52 12.56 -5.00 -7.16
C TYR A 52 12.91 -3.53 -7.35
N PHE A 53 12.58 -2.73 -6.34
CA PHE A 53 12.89 -1.30 -6.31
C PHE A 53 13.58 -0.96 -4.98
N SER A 54 14.72 -0.30 -5.07
CA SER A 54 15.40 0.22 -3.88
C SER A 54 14.62 1.36 -3.25
N LYS A 55 14.90 1.62 -1.97
CA LYS A 55 14.31 2.79 -1.28
C LYS A 55 14.51 4.07 -2.07
N ASN A 56 13.48 4.89 -2.17
CA ASN A 56 13.37 6.13 -2.94
C ASN A 56 13.40 5.97 -4.47
N ALA A 57 13.43 4.75 -5.00
CA ALA A 57 13.25 4.54 -6.43
C ALA A 57 11.78 4.76 -6.83
N ASN A 58 11.55 5.15 -8.08
CA ASN A 58 10.21 5.23 -8.66
C ASN A 58 9.87 3.91 -9.34
N LEU A 59 8.65 3.44 -9.12
CA LEU A 59 8.07 2.33 -9.89
C LEU A 59 7.69 2.86 -11.28
N PHE A 60 7.14 4.06 -11.34
CA PHE A 60 6.83 4.83 -12.53
C PHE A 60 6.58 6.30 -12.17
N HIS A 61 6.61 7.16 -13.16
CA HIS A 61 6.34 8.59 -13.02
C HIS A 61 4.98 8.98 -13.60
N LEU A 62 4.46 10.11 -13.14
CA LEU A 62 3.35 10.80 -13.81
C LEU A 62 3.69 11.04 -15.28
N GLY A 63 2.79 10.64 -16.19
CA GLY A 63 2.96 10.76 -17.65
C GLY A 63 3.64 9.56 -18.30
N ASP A 64 4.22 8.62 -17.55
CA ASP A 64 4.73 7.37 -18.11
C ASP A 64 3.60 6.53 -18.71
N GLN A 65 3.88 5.79 -19.78
CA GLN A 65 2.93 4.85 -20.37
C GLN A 65 2.57 3.75 -19.39
N SER A 66 1.28 3.53 -19.16
CA SER A 66 0.76 2.57 -18.18
C SER A 66 0.77 1.11 -18.72
N ASN A 67 1.93 0.66 -19.23
CA ASN A 67 2.08 -0.65 -19.87
C ASN A 67 2.02 -1.83 -18.88
N PHE A 68 2.24 -1.59 -17.61
CA PHE A 68 2.29 -2.61 -16.58
C PHE A 68 1.30 -2.31 -15.45
N VAL A 69 0.90 -3.36 -14.73
CA VAL A 69 0.19 -3.30 -13.47
C VAL A 69 0.98 -4.05 -12.41
N TYR A 70 0.79 -3.72 -11.14
CA TYR A 70 1.63 -4.25 -10.07
C TYR A 70 0.80 -4.72 -8.88
N THR A 71 1.27 -5.76 -8.19
CA THR A 71 0.86 -6.12 -6.84
C THR A 71 2.07 -6.04 -5.93
N ILE A 72 2.02 -5.19 -4.90
CA ILE A 72 3.10 -5.08 -3.92
C ILE A 72 3.20 -6.39 -3.14
N THR A 73 4.38 -6.99 -3.10
CA THR A 73 4.62 -8.24 -2.36
C THR A 73 5.41 -8.02 -1.07
N SER A 74 6.24 -7.00 -1.02
CA SER A 74 6.91 -6.57 0.21
C SER A 74 7.23 -5.09 0.16
N GLY A 75 7.48 -4.49 1.33
CA GLY A 75 7.81 -3.08 1.46
C GLY A 75 6.60 -2.16 1.44
N ILE A 76 6.85 -0.86 1.35
CA ILE A 76 5.86 0.21 1.37
C ILE A 76 6.16 1.18 0.24
N ALA A 77 5.16 1.53 -0.56
CA ALA A 77 5.22 2.61 -1.54
C ALA A 77 4.28 3.75 -1.16
N ARG A 78 4.44 4.89 -1.83
CA ARG A 78 3.55 6.04 -1.74
C ARG A 78 3.12 6.49 -3.13
N ILE A 79 1.86 6.84 -3.27
CA ILE A 79 1.28 7.45 -4.46
C ILE A 79 1.44 8.96 -4.31
N VAL A 80 2.08 9.61 -5.29
CA VAL A 80 2.47 11.03 -5.19
C VAL A 80 2.04 11.81 -6.42
N VAL A 81 1.53 13.00 -6.17
CA VAL A 81 1.31 14.03 -7.18
C VAL A 81 2.17 15.24 -6.83
N HIS A 82 2.93 15.74 -7.81
CA HIS A 82 3.70 16.97 -7.69
C HIS A 82 2.95 18.10 -8.42
N LEU A 83 2.81 19.21 -7.74
CA LEU A 83 2.26 20.43 -8.34
C LEU A 83 3.37 21.20 -9.07
N LYS A 84 2.99 22.04 -10.03
CA LYS A 84 3.95 22.85 -10.82
C LYS A 84 4.82 23.78 -9.97
N ASP A 85 4.35 24.17 -8.79
CA ASP A 85 5.06 25.03 -7.84
C ASP A 85 5.99 24.27 -6.88
N GLY A 86 6.17 22.97 -7.09
CA GLY A 86 7.05 22.10 -6.30
C GLY A 86 6.39 21.50 -5.06
N ARG A 87 5.17 21.90 -4.70
CA ARG A 87 4.43 21.23 -3.62
C ARG A 87 4.12 19.79 -3.99
N ARG A 88 4.12 18.92 -2.99
CA ARG A 88 3.89 17.49 -3.14
C ARG A 88 2.71 17.05 -2.27
N GLN A 89 1.78 16.32 -2.86
CA GLN A 89 0.70 15.66 -2.15
C GLN A 89 0.87 14.14 -2.23
N ILE A 90 0.80 13.46 -1.11
CA ILE A 90 0.67 12.00 -1.07
C ILE A 90 -0.82 11.67 -1.06
N LEU A 91 -1.25 10.84 -2.00
CA LEU A 91 -2.63 10.39 -2.14
C LEU A 91 -2.91 9.12 -1.32
N GLY A 92 -1.88 8.31 -1.08
CA GLY A 92 -1.98 7.07 -0.33
C GLY A 92 -0.65 6.37 -0.14
N PHE A 93 -0.67 5.35 0.73
CA PHE A 93 0.44 4.42 0.91
C PHE A 93 0.00 3.02 0.47
N LEU A 94 0.86 2.35 -0.27
CA LEU A 94 0.68 1.01 -0.75
C LEU A 94 1.44 0.03 0.13
N LEU A 95 0.78 -1.00 0.58
CA LEU A 95 1.29 -2.06 1.46
C LEU A 95 1.26 -3.41 0.74
N PRO A 96 1.89 -4.46 1.30
CA PRO A 96 1.80 -5.79 0.72
C PRO A 96 0.34 -6.25 0.50
N GLY A 97 0.06 -6.75 -0.71
CA GLY A 97 -1.28 -7.13 -1.18
C GLY A 97 -1.98 -6.06 -2.02
N ASP A 98 -1.57 -4.79 -1.94
CA ASP A 98 -2.19 -3.72 -2.72
C ASP A 98 -1.87 -3.87 -4.23
N PHE A 99 -2.90 -3.56 -5.03
CA PHE A 99 -2.83 -3.59 -6.48
C PHE A 99 -2.75 -2.19 -7.07
N ILE A 100 -1.92 -2.01 -8.09
CA ILE A 100 -1.77 -0.77 -8.83
C ILE A 100 -2.09 -1.06 -10.30
N GLY A 101 -3.11 -0.42 -10.84
CA GLY A 101 -3.45 -0.63 -12.24
C GLY A 101 -4.92 -0.50 -12.59
N LEU A 102 -5.74 0.06 -11.69
CA LEU A 102 -7.18 0.26 -11.91
C LEU A 102 -7.48 1.38 -12.93
N SER A 103 -6.54 2.33 -13.13
CA SER A 103 -6.71 3.38 -14.13
C SER A 103 -6.85 2.78 -15.53
N LEU A 104 -7.77 3.32 -16.32
CA LEU A 104 -7.97 2.96 -17.74
C LEU A 104 -7.18 3.86 -18.68
N GLU A 105 -6.56 4.93 -18.15
CA GLU A 105 -5.80 5.89 -18.96
C GLU A 105 -4.52 5.26 -19.49
N PRO A 106 -4.10 5.65 -20.72
CA PRO A 106 -2.88 5.14 -21.33
C PRO A 106 -1.61 5.60 -20.62
N GLU A 107 -1.68 6.67 -19.84
CA GLU A 107 -0.59 7.23 -19.06
C GLU A 107 -0.95 7.28 -17.57
N TRP A 108 0.08 7.20 -16.72
CA TRP A 108 -0.10 7.34 -15.28
C TRP A 108 -0.38 8.81 -14.91
N ASN A 109 -1.43 9.05 -14.15
CA ASN A 109 -1.79 10.38 -13.63
C ASN A 109 -1.20 10.69 -12.25
N PHE A 110 -0.32 9.82 -11.74
CA PHE A 110 0.45 9.98 -10.50
C PHE A 110 1.78 9.22 -10.62
N SER A 111 2.70 9.50 -9.70
CA SER A 111 3.94 8.72 -9.54
C SER A 111 3.79 7.75 -8.38
N VAL A 112 4.53 6.64 -8.41
CA VAL A 112 4.66 5.73 -7.27
C VAL A 112 6.12 5.59 -6.89
N GLU A 113 6.41 5.88 -5.62
CA GLU A 113 7.77 5.92 -5.06
C GLU A 113 7.92 4.92 -3.90
N ALA A 114 9.04 4.24 -3.84
CA ALA A 114 9.39 3.33 -2.77
C ALA A 114 9.73 4.08 -1.45
N VAL A 115 8.98 3.86 -0.39
CA VAL A 115 9.26 4.36 0.97
C VAL A 115 10.33 3.49 1.64
N THR A 116 10.21 2.18 1.47
CA THR A 116 11.19 1.15 1.85
C THR A 116 11.60 0.38 0.59
N PRO A 117 12.60 -0.49 0.61
CA PRO A 117 12.79 -1.43 -0.49
C PRO A 117 11.50 -2.19 -0.78
N ILE A 118 11.16 -2.37 -2.06
CA ILE A 118 9.91 -2.98 -2.51
C ILE A 118 10.20 -4.17 -3.40
N SER A 119 9.42 -5.22 -3.22
CA SER A 119 9.20 -6.25 -4.23
C SER A 119 7.77 -6.18 -4.73
N ALA A 120 7.55 -6.47 -6.02
CA ALA A 120 6.22 -6.51 -6.60
C ALA A 120 6.12 -7.57 -7.69
N CYS A 121 4.95 -8.20 -7.82
CA CYS A 121 4.57 -8.91 -9.04
C CYS A 121 4.16 -7.88 -10.08
N GLN A 122 4.81 -7.91 -11.24
CA GLN A 122 4.51 -7.05 -12.39
C GLN A 122 3.84 -7.89 -13.47
N PHE A 123 2.79 -7.34 -14.10
CA PHE A 123 2.09 -7.97 -15.21
C PHE A 123 2.00 -6.98 -16.38
N SER A 124 2.12 -7.48 -17.63
CA SER A 124 1.72 -6.67 -18.79
C SER A 124 0.23 -6.30 -18.64
N ARG A 125 -0.10 -5.00 -18.72
CA ARG A 125 -1.48 -4.51 -18.60
C ARG A 125 -2.42 -5.19 -19.60
N LEU A 126 -1.96 -5.37 -20.85
CA LEU A 126 -2.76 -6.00 -21.89
C LEU A 126 -3.07 -7.47 -21.55
N GLN A 127 -2.05 -8.24 -21.18
CA GLN A 127 -2.20 -9.66 -20.85
C GLN A 127 -3.04 -9.83 -19.59
N PHE A 128 -2.81 -8.99 -18.57
CA PHE A 128 -3.59 -8.99 -17.36
C PHE A 128 -5.08 -8.68 -17.62
N LYS A 129 -5.38 -7.67 -18.45
CA LYS A 129 -6.76 -7.35 -18.86
C LYS A 129 -7.43 -8.52 -19.59
N GLN A 130 -6.70 -9.19 -20.49
CA GLN A 130 -7.20 -10.38 -21.20
C GLN A 130 -7.45 -11.55 -20.25
N PHE A 131 -6.54 -11.78 -19.30
CA PHE A 131 -6.72 -12.80 -18.26
C PHE A 131 -7.97 -12.51 -17.40
N MET A 132 -8.10 -11.27 -16.92
CA MET A 132 -9.22 -10.84 -16.09
C MET A 132 -10.57 -10.95 -16.79
N SER A 133 -10.64 -10.62 -18.09
CA SER A 133 -11.88 -10.71 -18.88
C SER A 133 -12.36 -12.16 -19.11
N LYS A 134 -11.45 -13.12 -19.10
CA LYS A 134 -11.74 -14.55 -19.23
C LYS A 134 -12.07 -15.24 -17.91
N ASN A 135 -11.66 -14.66 -16.79
CA ASN A 135 -11.92 -15.18 -15.47
C ASN A 135 -13.34 -14.80 -15.01
N LEU A 136 -14.13 -15.77 -14.53
CA LEU A 136 -15.51 -15.56 -14.11
C LEU A 136 -15.67 -14.50 -13.02
N ASN A 137 -14.72 -14.43 -12.10
CA ASN A 137 -14.71 -13.50 -10.97
C ASN A 137 -13.90 -12.23 -11.24
N GLY A 138 -13.20 -12.15 -12.37
CA GLY A 138 -12.29 -11.07 -12.71
C GLY A 138 -12.97 -9.68 -12.70
N PRO A 139 -14.04 -9.49 -13.47
CA PRO A 139 -14.71 -8.20 -13.53
C PRO A 139 -15.29 -7.74 -12.18
N SER A 140 -15.90 -8.64 -11.40
CA SER A 140 -16.44 -8.31 -10.08
C SER A 140 -15.33 -7.92 -9.10
N LYS A 141 -14.19 -8.58 -9.14
CA LYS A 141 -13.05 -8.25 -8.27
C LYS A 141 -12.44 -6.89 -8.59
N ILE A 142 -12.31 -6.55 -9.87
CA ILE A 142 -11.86 -5.20 -10.29
C ILE A 142 -12.84 -4.15 -9.77
N GLN A 143 -14.15 -4.41 -9.86
CA GLN A 143 -15.19 -3.51 -9.37
C GLN A 143 -15.09 -3.33 -7.84
N ASP A 144 -14.87 -4.42 -7.08
CA ASP A 144 -14.71 -4.36 -5.63
C ASP A 144 -13.44 -3.59 -5.23
N LEU A 145 -12.32 -3.78 -5.93
CA LEU A 145 -11.11 -2.99 -5.70
C LEU A 145 -11.34 -1.50 -5.97
N SER A 146 -12.01 -1.17 -7.09
CA SER A 146 -12.33 0.23 -7.41
C SER A 146 -13.26 0.86 -6.38
N ARG A 147 -14.26 0.13 -5.88
CA ARG A 147 -15.14 0.60 -4.81
C ARG A 147 -14.36 0.87 -3.52
N ASN A 148 -13.49 -0.06 -3.12
CA ASN A 148 -12.67 0.11 -1.92
C ASN A 148 -11.74 1.33 -2.04
N GLU A 149 -11.14 1.56 -3.21
CA GLU A 149 -10.31 2.74 -3.46
C GLU A 149 -11.11 4.04 -3.31
N ILE A 150 -12.31 4.11 -3.89
CA ILE A 150 -13.22 5.25 -3.75
C ILE A 150 -13.59 5.48 -2.27
N GLU A 151 -13.90 4.44 -1.50
CA GLU A 151 -14.21 4.57 -0.08
C GLU A 151 -13.01 5.12 0.73
N GLU A 152 -11.79 4.68 0.44
CA GLU A 152 -10.59 5.22 1.09
C GLU A 152 -10.36 6.69 0.72
N LEU A 153 -10.63 7.09 -0.53
CA LEU A 153 -10.58 8.49 -0.95
C LEU A 153 -11.63 9.35 -0.23
N TYR A 154 -12.86 8.87 -0.04
CA TYR A 154 -13.87 9.61 0.75
C TYR A 154 -13.42 9.80 2.20
N LYS A 155 -12.82 8.79 2.82
CA LYS A 155 -12.27 8.91 4.18
C LYS A 155 -11.15 9.96 4.23
N LEU A 156 -10.28 9.98 3.24
CA LEU A 156 -9.20 10.97 3.16
C LEU A 156 -9.77 12.39 3.00
N ILE A 157 -10.78 12.60 2.16
CA ILE A 157 -11.43 13.91 2.00
C ILE A 157 -11.97 14.41 3.35
N VAL A 158 -12.65 13.55 4.11
CA VAL A 158 -13.15 13.90 5.45
C VAL A 158 -12.00 14.26 6.41
N ILE A 159 -10.93 13.46 6.41
CA ILE A 159 -9.74 13.72 7.23
C ILE A 159 -9.16 15.09 6.90
N LEU A 160 -8.96 15.39 5.62
CA LEU A 160 -8.34 16.64 5.17
C LEU A 160 -9.23 17.86 5.44
N GLY A 161 -10.55 17.71 5.29
CA GLY A 161 -11.49 18.83 5.30
C GLY A 161 -11.93 19.30 6.70
N VAL A 162 -12.18 18.38 7.64
CA VAL A 162 -12.87 18.73 8.89
C VAL A 162 -12.13 18.38 10.17
N MET A 163 -11.12 17.50 10.12
CA MET A 163 -10.41 17.06 11.33
C MET A 163 -9.30 18.06 11.71
N ASN A 164 -9.10 18.24 13.02
CA ASN A 164 -7.93 18.97 13.53
C ASN A 164 -6.65 18.10 13.44
N ALA A 165 -5.48 18.69 13.72
CA ALA A 165 -4.18 18.05 13.51
C ALA A 165 -3.99 16.74 14.31
N GLU A 166 -4.46 16.70 15.55
CA GLU A 166 -4.36 15.50 16.40
C GLU A 166 -5.30 14.39 15.90
N GLU A 167 -6.53 14.76 15.54
CA GLU A 167 -7.52 13.86 14.96
C GLU A 167 -7.02 13.25 13.64
N LYS A 168 -6.47 14.08 12.73
CA LYS A 168 -5.85 13.63 11.48
C LYS A 168 -4.78 12.58 11.74
N LEU A 169 -3.86 12.86 12.65
CA LEU A 169 -2.76 11.96 12.97
C LEU A 169 -3.26 10.67 13.62
N MET A 170 -4.16 10.75 14.59
CA MET A 170 -4.71 9.56 15.24
C MET A 170 -5.49 8.71 14.24
N LYS A 171 -6.28 9.33 13.35
CA LYS A 171 -7.00 8.62 12.30
C LYS A 171 -6.05 7.90 11.34
N PHE A 172 -4.96 8.55 10.94
CA PHE A 172 -3.90 7.94 10.13
C PHE A 172 -3.33 6.68 10.82
N ILE A 173 -2.95 6.78 12.11
CA ILE A 173 -2.40 5.65 12.88
C ILE A 173 -3.40 4.48 12.93
N LEU A 174 -4.67 4.76 13.20
CA LEU A 174 -5.73 3.75 13.25
C LEU A 174 -5.99 3.10 11.87
N MET A 175 -5.89 3.85 10.78
CA MET A 175 -5.98 3.31 9.42
C MET A 175 -4.80 2.38 9.13
N GLN A 176 -3.56 2.78 9.49
CA GLN A 176 -2.39 1.90 9.34
C GLN A 176 -2.54 0.64 10.19
N LYS A 177 -3.00 0.76 11.45
CA LYS A 177 -3.28 -0.39 12.32
C LYS A 177 -4.21 -1.39 11.64
N LYS A 178 -5.37 -0.92 11.18
CA LYS A 178 -6.36 -1.78 10.52
C LYS A 178 -5.78 -2.53 9.33
N ARG A 179 -4.96 -1.86 8.50
CA ARG A 179 -4.31 -2.47 7.33
C ARG A 179 -3.27 -3.51 7.72
N TRP A 180 -2.41 -3.20 8.69
CA TRP A 180 -1.40 -4.14 9.17
C TRP A 180 -2.01 -5.35 9.89
N ASP A 181 -3.05 -5.15 10.69
CA ASP A 181 -3.79 -6.25 11.33
C ASP A 181 -4.39 -7.19 10.27
N TYR A 182 -4.92 -6.65 9.18
CA TYR A 182 -5.47 -7.43 8.06
C TYR A 182 -4.38 -8.21 7.33
N ILE A 183 -3.26 -7.57 6.98
CA ILE A 183 -2.12 -8.20 6.29
C ILE A 183 -1.54 -9.34 7.12
N ASN A 184 -1.33 -9.12 8.42
CA ASN A 184 -0.71 -10.10 9.31
C ASN A 184 -1.70 -11.13 9.89
N SER A 185 -2.99 -10.98 9.62
CA SER A 185 -4.07 -11.79 10.22
C SER A 185 -3.97 -11.86 11.75
N THR A 186 -3.48 -10.78 12.38
CA THR A 186 -3.21 -10.69 13.81
C THR A 186 -3.48 -9.27 14.30
N ILE A 187 -4.19 -9.15 15.42
CA ILE A 187 -4.43 -7.86 16.08
C ILE A 187 -3.21 -7.48 16.91
N SER A 188 -2.65 -6.30 16.67
CA SER A 188 -1.50 -5.76 17.40
C SER A 188 -1.74 -4.32 17.82
N ASP A 189 -1.31 -3.97 19.04
CA ASP A 189 -1.27 -2.56 19.47
C ASP A 189 -0.05 -1.81 18.93
N ILE A 190 0.91 -2.53 18.34
CA ILE A 190 2.10 -1.95 17.70
C ILE A 190 1.82 -1.81 16.20
N VAL A 191 1.83 -0.56 15.74
CA VAL A 191 1.55 -0.18 14.34
C VAL A 191 2.86 0.23 13.67
N PRO A 192 3.33 -0.48 12.64
CA PRO A 192 4.50 -0.06 11.86
C PRO A 192 4.24 1.28 11.16
N ILE A 193 5.12 2.25 11.37
CA ILE A 193 5.10 3.59 10.74
C ILE A 193 6.49 3.83 10.15
N ASN A 194 6.72 3.33 8.94
CA ASN A 194 7.97 3.50 8.22
C ASN A 194 8.01 4.80 7.38
N MET A 195 6.90 5.53 7.33
CA MET A 195 6.78 6.82 6.65
C MET A 195 7.50 7.89 7.46
N THR A 196 8.18 8.79 6.77
CA THR A 196 8.79 9.97 7.41
C THR A 196 7.74 10.94 7.93
N ARG A 197 8.11 11.83 8.84
CA ARG A 197 7.23 12.93 9.27
C ARG A 197 6.80 13.81 8.10
N GLN A 198 7.68 14.00 7.11
CA GLN A 198 7.37 14.70 5.87
C GLN A 198 6.32 13.96 5.05
N ASP A 199 6.40 12.63 4.93
CA ASP A 199 5.40 11.85 4.19
C ASP A 199 4.03 11.95 4.85
N ILE A 200 3.98 11.83 6.18
CA ILE A 200 2.74 11.97 6.95
C ILE A 200 2.18 13.38 6.78
N ALA A 201 3.03 14.41 6.82
CA ALA A 201 2.64 15.81 6.60
C ALA A 201 2.03 16.00 5.20
N ASN A 202 2.68 15.49 4.16
CA ASN A 202 2.21 15.58 2.78
C ASN A 202 0.93 14.75 2.54
N TYR A 203 0.69 13.68 3.31
CA TYR A 203 -0.54 12.89 3.24
C TYR A 203 -1.70 13.60 3.94
N LEU A 204 -1.46 14.20 5.12
CA LEU A 204 -2.48 14.82 5.96
C LEU A 204 -2.71 16.30 5.69
N GLY A 205 -2.01 16.90 4.71
CA GLY A 205 -2.10 18.33 4.41
C GLY A 205 -1.67 19.21 5.58
N MET A 206 -0.57 18.83 6.25
CA MET A 206 -0.02 19.52 7.43
C MET A 206 1.45 19.87 7.19
N THR A 207 2.03 20.73 8.07
CA THR A 207 3.48 20.93 8.12
C THR A 207 4.16 19.83 8.95
N ILE A 208 5.47 19.61 8.74
CA ILE A 208 6.26 18.65 9.51
C ILE A 208 6.20 18.98 11.00
N GLU A 209 6.30 20.27 11.34
CA GLU A 209 6.27 20.75 12.71
C GLU A 209 4.91 20.46 13.37
N THR A 210 3.81 20.59 12.62
CA THR A 210 2.47 20.26 13.10
C THR A 210 2.34 18.77 13.35
N VAL A 211 2.82 17.92 12.43
CA VAL A 211 2.86 16.45 12.63
C VAL A 211 3.67 16.10 13.86
N SER A 212 4.88 16.67 14.01
CA SER A 212 5.77 16.39 15.16
C SER A 212 5.13 16.82 16.48
N ARG A 213 4.50 18.00 16.53
CA ARG A 213 3.75 18.46 17.73
C ARG A 213 2.57 17.56 18.03
N SER A 214 1.80 17.14 17.03
CA SER A 214 0.66 16.23 17.22
C SER A 214 1.09 14.89 17.79
N PHE A 215 2.20 14.30 17.33
CA PHE A 215 2.77 13.10 17.94
C PHE A 215 3.09 13.28 19.42
N SER A 216 3.81 14.36 19.76
CA SER A 216 4.15 14.67 21.16
C SER A 216 2.90 14.91 22.02
N THR A 217 1.87 15.55 21.48
CA THR A 217 0.61 15.78 22.20
C THR A 217 -0.15 14.48 22.44
N LEU A 218 -0.25 13.60 21.44
CA LEU A 218 -0.91 12.29 21.61
C LEU A 218 -0.17 11.42 22.64
N GLU A 219 1.17 11.47 22.66
CA GLU A 219 1.99 10.77 23.66
C GLU A 219 1.79 11.34 25.08
N LYS A 220 1.80 12.66 25.24
CA LYS A 220 1.48 13.34 26.54
C LYS A 220 0.08 13.00 27.05
N LYS A 221 -0.90 12.86 26.14
CA LYS A 221 -2.26 12.42 26.45
C LYS A 221 -2.36 10.91 26.77
N LYS A 222 -1.24 10.17 26.71
CA LYS A 222 -1.19 8.71 26.93
C LYS A 222 -2.09 7.93 25.97
N LEU A 223 -2.25 8.38 24.76
CA LEU A 223 -2.99 7.67 23.71
C LEU A 223 -2.08 6.78 22.88
N ILE A 224 -0.80 7.14 22.78
CA ILE A 224 0.22 6.39 22.04
C ILE A 224 1.56 6.40 22.77
N ILE A 225 2.44 5.46 22.40
CA ILE A 225 3.88 5.48 22.71
C ILE A 225 4.63 5.45 21.39
N ILE A 226 5.52 6.44 21.17
CA ILE A 226 6.35 6.52 19.98
C ILE A 226 7.51 5.54 20.11
N LYS A 227 7.74 4.71 19.08
CA LYS A 227 8.85 3.77 18.96
C LYS A 227 9.62 4.04 17.67
N ILE A 228 10.80 3.41 17.52
CA ILE A 228 11.55 3.44 16.27
C ILE A 228 10.73 2.70 15.20
N HIS A 229 10.40 3.41 14.12
CA HIS A 229 9.58 2.91 13.00
C HIS A 229 8.20 2.33 13.37
N ALA A 230 7.68 2.64 14.58
CA ALA A 230 6.37 2.15 15.01
C ALA A 230 5.71 3.10 16.03
N VAL A 231 4.42 2.88 16.24
CA VAL A 231 3.64 3.51 17.31
C VAL A 231 2.90 2.41 18.06
N LYS A 232 2.95 2.42 19.41
CA LYS A 232 2.07 1.59 20.22
C LYS A 232 0.84 2.41 20.60
N ILE A 233 -0.35 1.88 20.38
CA ILE A 233 -1.62 2.44 20.86
C ILE A 233 -1.85 1.94 22.30
N LEU A 234 -2.33 2.81 23.18
CA LEU A 234 -2.58 2.51 24.60
C LEU A 234 -4.05 2.30 24.90
#